data_741ad2b03e8f753078d4fbcc560fdaba
#
_entry.id   741ad2b03e8f753078d4fbcc560fdaba
#
_cell.length_a   1.000
_cell.length_b   1.000
_cell.length_c   1.000
_cell.angle_alpha   90.00
_cell.angle_beta   90.00
_cell.angle_gamma   90.00
#
_symmetry.space_group_name_H-M   'P 1'
#
loop_
_entity.id
_entity.type
_entity.pdbx_description
1 polymer ?
#
loop_
_entity_poly.entity_id
_entity_poly.type
_entity_poly.pdbx_seq_one_letter_code
_entity_poly.pdbx_strand_id
1 'polypeptide(L)'
;MVTDKMRTVIQSAGNEAAEFILRNVNDFGAKKFKGRVDIVTETDLGAEGIILSKIRENFPNHSIITEEADNKETASDYRWIIDPLDGTTNFVHSFPFVCVSIGLEYQGEVVLGIVYNPFLKEYFFAEKGHGAFLNDQPICVSKNEKLKDSLLATGFPYELSDHFERNMQLFSKIYRQTQGIRRAGSAAM
;
A
#
# COMPACT_ATOMS: atom_id res chain seq x y z
N MET A 1 3.75 -22.22 -1.35
CA MET A 1 5.16 -21.99 -0.97
C MET A 1 5.72 -20.93 -1.88
N VAL A 2 6.41 -19.92 -1.34
CA VAL A 2 7.00 -18.82 -2.13
C VAL A 2 8.17 -19.34 -2.97
N THR A 3 8.25 -18.93 -4.24
CA THR A 3 9.33 -19.30 -5.16
C THR A 3 10.22 -18.10 -5.47
N ASP A 4 11.45 -18.31 -5.94
CA ASP A 4 12.34 -17.23 -6.38
C ASP A 4 11.72 -16.40 -7.51
N LYS A 5 10.97 -17.05 -8.41
CA LYS A 5 10.22 -16.36 -9.46
C LYS A 5 9.19 -15.37 -8.88
N MET A 6 8.48 -15.74 -7.80
CA MET A 6 7.52 -14.84 -7.14
C MET A 6 8.22 -13.64 -6.51
N ARG A 7 9.37 -13.87 -5.83
CA ARG A 7 10.20 -12.79 -5.27
C ARG A 7 10.67 -11.82 -6.36
N THR A 8 11.20 -12.34 -7.45
CA THR A 8 11.68 -11.53 -8.58
C THR A 8 10.55 -10.71 -9.21
N VAL A 9 9.39 -11.32 -9.42
CA VAL A 9 8.25 -10.64 -10.06
C VAL A 9 7.68 -9.54 -9.18
N ILE A 10 7.47 -9.78 -7.88
CA ILE A 10 6.95 -8.74 -6.98
C ILE A 10 7.90 -7.54 -6.87
N GLN A 11 9.22 -7.79 -6.78
CA GLN A 11 10.24 -6.75 -6.73
C GLN A 11 10.30 -5.94 -8.02
N SER A 12 10.33 -6.62 -9.18
CA SER A 12 10.36 -5.95 -10.49
C SER A 12 9.09 -5.14 -10.73
N ALA A 13 7.92 -5.69 -10.41
CA ALA A 13 6.64 -5.00 -10.57
C ALA A 13 6.57 -3.74 -9.70
N GLY A 14 6.95 -3.84 -8.43
CA GLY A 14 6.95 -2.70 -7.51
C GLY A 14 7.95 -1.62 -7.90
N ASN A 15 9.16 -1.98 -8.30
CA ASN A 15 10.17 -1.02 -8.73
C ASN A 15 9.76 -0.27 -10.00
N GLU A 16 9.25 -0.97 -11.02
CA GLU A 16 8.83 -0.31 -12.28
C GLU A 16 7.61 0.59 -12.09
N ALA A 17 6.64 0.18 -11.26
CA ALA A 17 5.51 1.02 -10.90
C ALA A 17 5.97 2.27 -10.13
N ALA A 18 6.86 2.12 -9.16
CA ALA A 18 7.42 3.22 -8.39
C ALA A 18 8.22 4.21 -9.26
N GLU A 19 9.00 3.73 -10.22
CA GLU A 19 9.69 4.58 -11.20
C GLU A 19 8.69 5.33 -12.10
N PHE A 20 7.60 4.69 -12.48
CA PHE A 20 6.54 5.33 -13.26
C PHE A 20 5.87 6.44 -12.45
N ILE A 21 5.56 6.22 -11.18
CA ILE A 21 5.00 7.23 -10.26
C ILE A 21 5.95 8.43 -10.15
N LEU A 22 7.25 8.23 -9.95
CA LEU A 22 8.23 9.32 -9.87
C LEU A 22 8.30 10.17 -11.14
N ARG A 23 8.17 9.54 -12.31
CA ARG A 23 8.19 10.28 -13.59
C ARG A 23 6.96 11.17 -13.79
N ASN A 24 5.85 10.84 -13.13
CA ASN A 24 4.57 11.53 -13.27
C ASN A 24 4.23 12.47 -12.10
N VAL A 25 5.15 12.72 -11.17
CA VAL A 25 4.90 13.54 -9.98
C VAL A 25 4.45 14.98 -10.28
N ASN A 26 4.89 15.55 -11.40
CA ASN A 26 4.52 16.89 -11.82
C ASN A 26 3.45 16.91 -12.94
N ASP A 27 3.08 15.75 -13.46
CA ASP A 27 2.10 15.56 -14.52
C ASP A 27 1.38 14.22 -14.33
N PHE A 28 0.52 14.15 -13.32
CA PHE A 28 -0.24 12.95 -12.98
C PHE A 28 -1.42 12.66 -13.93
N GLY A 29 -1.56 13.47 -15.00
CA GLY A 29 -2.63 13.32 -15.97
C GLY A 29 -4.01 13.77 -15.46
N ALA A 30 -5.07 13.25 -16.07
CA ALA A 30 -6.44 13.57 -15.70
C ALA A 30 -6.79 13.00 -14.31
N LYS A 31 -7.47 13.81 -13.50
CA LYS A 31 -8.04 13.39 -12.22
C LYS A 31 -9.50 12.99 -12.41
N LYS A 32 -9.88 11.86 -11.82
CA LYS A 32 -11.28 11.47 -11.68
C LYS A 32 -11.63 11.32 -10.21
N PHE A 33 -12.85 11.61 -9.85
CA PHE A 33 -13.36 11.40 -8.48
C PHE A 33 -14.22 10.14 -8.47
N LYS A 34 -13.85 9.17 -7.62
CA LYS A 34 -14.65 7.97 -7.34
C LYS A 34 -15.81 8.28 -6.37
N GLY A 35 -15.68 9.37 -5.60
CA GLY A 35 -16.64 9.86 -4.62
C GLY A 35 -16.43 11.35 -4.33
N ARG A 36 -16.88 11.81 -3.15
CA ARG A 36 -16.80 13.26 -2.78
C ARG A 36 -15.35 13.78 -2.73
N VAL A 37 -14.41 12.97 -2.30
CA VAL A 37 -13.00 13.34 -2.08
C VAL A 37 -12.01 12.25 -2.49
N ASP A 38 -12.49 11.10 -2.92
CA ASP A 38 -11.67 9.98 -3.37
C ASP A 38 -11.25 10.21 -4.83
N ILE A 39 -9.95 10.21 -5.07
CA ILE A 39 -9.33 10.61 -6.34
C ILE A 39 -8.57 9.43 -6.94
N VAL A 40 -8.72 9.25 -8.25
CA VAL A 40 -7.85 8.42 -9.07
C VAL A 40 -7.24 9.25 -10.19
N THR A 41 -5.99 8.99 -10.54
CA THR A 41 -5.28 9.68 -11.62
C THR A 41 -4.85 8.69 -12.71
N GLU A 42 -4.40 9.21 -13.85
CA GLU A 42 -3.79 8.37 -14.89
C GLU A 42 -2.51 7.67 -14.39
N THR A 43 -1.87 8.24 -13.37
CA THR A 43 -0.69 7.61 -12.74
C THR A 43 -1.06 6.35 -11.98
N ASP A 44 -2.18 6.32 -11.25
CA ASP A 44 -2.69 5.12 -10.58
C ASP A 44 -2.93 4.00 -11.60
N LEU A 45 -3.68 4.32 -12.66
CA LEU A 45 -4.01 3.35 -13.72
C LEU A 45 -2.77 2.86 -14.47
N GLY A 46 -1.79 3.74 -14.72
CA GLY A 46 -0.54 3.37 -15.38
C GLY A 46 0.34 2.47 -14.51
N ALA A 47 0.48 2.79 -13.22
CA ALA A 47 1.20 1.96 -12.26
C ALA A 47 0.54 0.58 -12.11
N GLU A 48 -0.79 0.55 -12.03
CA GLU A 48 -1.56 -0.71 -11.99
C GLU A 48 -1.31 -1.56 -13.24
N GLY A 49 -1.39 -0.95 -14.43
CA GLY A 49 -1.14 -1.64 -15.72
C GLY A 49 0.22 -2.31 -15.77
N ILE A 50 1.26 -1.65 -15.27
CA ILE A 50 2.63 -2.20 -15.16
C ILE A 50 2.65 -3.43 -14.24
N ILE A 51 2.07 -3.34 -13.05
CA ILE A 51 2.04 -4.43 -12.06
C ILE A 51 1.26 -5.62 -12.62
N LEU A 52 0.06 -5.37 -13.16
CA LEU A 52 -0.81 -6.40 -13.71
C LEU A 52 -0.19 -7.14 -14.90
N SER A 53 0.50 -6.41 -15.81
CA SER A 53 1.19 -7.03 -16.96
C SER A 53 2.22 -8.03 -16.47
N LYS A 54 3.09 -7.62 -15.52
CA LYS A 54 4.13 -8.50 -14.98
C LYS A 54 3.58 -9.74 -14.28
N ILE A 55 2.54 -9.56 -13.48
CA ILE A 55 1.92 -10.67 -12.78
C ILE A 55 1.24 -11.63 -13.77
N ARG A 56 0.44 -11.12 -14.72
CA ARG A 56 -0.28 -11.94 -15.70
C ARG A 56 0.64 -12.70 -16.64
N GLU A 57 1.74 -12.10 -17.06
CA GLU A 57 2.75 -12.75 -17.90
C GLU A 57 3.43 -13.93 -17.19
N ASN A 58 3.68 -13.81 -15.91
CA ASN A 58 4.42 -14.82 -15.14
C ASN A 58 3.53 -15.83 -14.42
N PHE A 59 2.32 -15.41 -14.02
CA PHE A 59 1.35 -16.18 -13.23
C PHE A 59 -0.07 -16.02 -13.78
N PRO A 60 -0.35 -16.46 -15.02
CA PRO A 60 -1.63 -16.21 -15.70
C PRO A 60 -2.85 -16.83 -15.01
N ASN A 61 -2.62 -17.83 -14.15
CA ASN A 61 -3.68 -18.56 -13.45
C ASN A 61 -3.89 -18.09 -12.00
N HIS A 62 -3.08 -17.15 -11.48
CA HIS A 62 -3.29 -16.62 -10.14
C HIS A 62 -4.49 -15.66 -10.10
N SER A 63 -5.16 -15.62 -8.96
CA SER A 63 -6.19 -14.61 -8.66
C SER A 63 -5.53 -13.25 -8.41
N ILE A 64 -6.25 -12.17 -8.71
CA ILE A 64 -5.78 -10.80 -8.51
C ILE A 64 -6.93 -9.98 -7.93
N ILE A 65 -6.65 -9.26 -6.84
CA ILE A 65 -7.47 -8.19 -6.29
C ILE A 65 -6.67 -6.90 -6.41
N THR A 66 -7.27 -5.87 -6.96
CA THR A 66 -6.65 -4.58 -7.18
C THR A 66 -7.66 -3.45 -6.97
N GLU A 67 -7.18 -2.21 -6.77
CA GLU A 67 -8.05 -1.10 -6.42
C GLU A 67 -8.78 -0.51 -7.63
N GLU A 68 -8.12 -0.42 -8.79
CA GLU A 68 -8.61 0.36 -9.92
C GLU A 68 -9.23 -0.48 -11.04
N ALA A 69 -8.72 -1.68 -11.31
CA ALA A 69 -9.19 -2.54 -12.36
C ALA A 69 -10.12 -3.65 -11.85
N ASP A 70 -10.73 -4.38 -12.80
CA ASP A 70 -11.56 -5.55 -12.49
C ASP A 70 -10.72 -6.65 -11.84
N ASN A 71 -11.21 -7.13 -10.71
CA ASN A 71 -10.64 -8.26 -10.00
C ASN A 71 -10.73 -9.53 -10.86
N LYS A 72 -9.67 -10.33 -10.81
CA LYS A 72 -9.62 -11.64 -11.45
C LYS A 72 -9.66 -12.73 -10.40
N GLU A 73 -10.75 -13.47 -10.33
CA GLU A 73 -10.86 -14.67 -9.51
C GLU A 73 -10.59 -15.93 -10.34
N THR A 74 -9.83 -16.86 -9.79
CA THR A 74 -9.51 -18.17 -10.39
C THR A 74 -9.59 -19.25 -9.32
N ALA A 75 -9.43 -20.51 -9.72
CA ALA A 75 -9.34 -21.65 -8.79
C ALA A 75 -7.92 -21.78 -8.15
N SER A 76 -7.04 -20.80 -8.32
CA SER A 76 -5.69 -20.83 -7.75
C SER A 76 -5.72 -20.60 -6.24
N ASP A 77 -4.88 -21.32 -5.51
CA ASP A 77 -4.59 -21.04 -4.09
C ASP A 77 -3.83 -19.71 -3.88
N TYR A 78 -3.26 -19.15 -4.96
CA TYR A 78 -2.51 -17.90 -4.91
C TYR A 78 -3.36 -16.72 -5.36
N ARG A 79 -3.25 -15.61 -4.61
CA ARG A 79 -3.93 -14.34 -4.89
C ARG A 79 -2.97 -13.18 -4.68
N TRP A 80 -2.87 -12.31 -5.68
CA TRP A 80 -2.16 -11.04 -5.57
C TRP A 80 -3.12 -9.97 -5.08
N ILE A 81 -2.68 -9.15 -4.14
CA ILE A 81 -3.43 -8.04 -3.56
C ILE A 81 -2.61 -6.78 -3.83
N ILE A 82 -3.18 -5.82 -4.56
CA ILE A 82 -2.43 -4.71 -5.16
C ILE A 82 -3.13 -3.40 -4.84
N ASP A 83 -2.37 -2.46 -4.30
CA ASP A 83 -2.67 -1.03 -4.31
C ASP A 83 -1.52 -0.35 -5.08
N PRO A 84 -1.79 0.14 -6.31
CA PRO A 84 -0.74 0.66 -7.19
C PRO A 84 -0.19 2.00 -6.73
N LEU A 85 -0.98 2.81 -6.01
CA LEU A 85 -0.60 4.12 -5.49
C LEU A 85 -1.38 4.46 -4.22
N ASP A 86 -1.03 3.82 -3.10
CA ASP A 86 -1.59 4.17 -1.80
C ASP A 86 -1.21 5.61 -1.41
N GLY A 87 -2.23 6.43 -1.22
CA GLY A 87 -2.07 7.84 -0.92
C GLY A 87 -2.19 8.76 -2.15
N THR A 88 -3.08 8.49 -3.11
CA THR A 88 -3.33 9.31 -4.30
C THR A 88 -3.58 10.79 -3.97
N THR A 89 -4.31 11.09 -2.89
CA THR A 89 -4.50 12.46 -2.43
C THR A 89 -3.17 13.12 -2.07
N ASN A 90 -2.27 12.42 -1.39
CA ASN A 90 -0.92 12.92 -1.08
C ASN A 90 -0.12 13.18 -2.35
N PHE A 91 -0.18 12.25 -3.29
CA PHE A 91 0.51 12.35 -4.57
C PHE A 91 0.11 13.60 -5.34
N VAL A 92 -1.19 13.83 -5.49
CA VAL A 92 -1.75 15.00 -6.18
C VAL A 92 -1.37 16.32 -5.52
N HIS A 93 -1.12 16.33 -4.22
CA HIS A 93 -0.69 17.49 -3.45
C HIS A 93 0.83 17.53 -3.19
N SER A 94 1.61 16.69 -3.87
CA SER A 94 3.08 16.62 -3.74
C SER A 94 3.55 16.36 -2.30
N PHE A 95 2.73 15.66 -1.51
CA PHE A 95 3.11 15.21 -0.18
C PHE A 95 3.79 13.83 -0.31
N PRO A 96 5.09 13.68 0.04
CA PRO A 96 5.89 12.51 -0.35
C PRO A 96 5.63 11.26 0.52
N PHE A 97 4.40 11.07 0.97
CA PHE A 97 3.98 9.94 1.79
C PHE A 97 2.97 9.10 1.02
N VAL A 98 3.50 8.34 0.08
CA VAL A 98 2.78 7.46 -0.84
C VAL A 98 3.59 6.20 -1.08
N CYS A 99 2.95 5.12 -1.49
CA CYS A 99 3.68 3.90 -1.83
C CYS A 99 2.96 3.04 -2.87
N VAL A 100 3.71 2.12 -3.44
CA VAL A 100 3.20 0.92 -4.12
C VAL A 100 3.11 -0.19 -3.08
N SER A 101 1.96 -0.83 -2.97
CA SER A 101 1.74 -1.96 -2.05
C SER A 101 1.33 -3.20 -2.84
N ILE A 102 2.09 -4.30 -2.70
CA ILE A 102 1.79 -5.57 -3.37
C ILE A 102 1.95 -6.70 -2.35
N GLY A 103 0.89 -7.48 -2.16
CA GLY A 103 0.89 -8.69 -1.34
C GLY A 103 0.64 -9.93 -2.18
N LEU A 104 1.22 -11.05 -1.78
CA LEU A 104 0.89 -12.38 -2.29
C LEU A 104 0.32 -13.23 -1.16
N GLU A 105 -0.92 -13.64 -1.33
CA GLU A 105 -1.63 -14.56 -0.45
C GLU A 105 -1.53 -15.98 -1.00
N TYR A 106 -1.39 -16.95 -0.11
CA TYR A 106 -1.51 -18.39 -0.38
C TYR A 106 -2.50 -19.01 0.59
N GLN A 107 -3.59 -19.59 0.08
CA GLN A 107 -4.64 -20.25 0.89
C GLN A 107 -5.20 -19.36 2.03
N GLY A 108 -5.42 -18.09 1.76
CA GLY A 108 -5.99 -17.14 2.73
C GLY A 108 -4.98 -16.49 3.68
N GLU A 109 -3.67 -16.74 3.50
CA GLU A 109 -2.61 -16.16 4.32
C GLU A 109 -1.59 -15.40 3.47
N VAL A 110 -1.28 -14.15 3.83
CA VAL A 110 -0.25 -13.36 3.14
C VAL A 110 1.12 -13.96 3.45
N VAL A 111 1.82 -14.36 2.40
CA VAL A 111 3.12 -15.07 2.49
C VAL A 111 4.29 -14.25 1.98
N LEU A 112 4.04 -13.21 1.19
CA LEU A 112 5.06 -12.33 0.63
C LEU A 112 4.46 -10.95 0.44
N GLY A 113 5.23 -9.88 0.66
CA GLY A 113 4.76 -8.52 0.45
C GLY A 113 5.87 -7.51 0.28
N ILE A 114 5.55 -6.45 -0.46
CA ILE A 114 6.35 -5.24 -0.54
C ILE A 114 5.48 -4.01 -0.27
N VAL A 115 6.10 -2.99 0.32
CA VAL A 115 5.61 -1.62 0.37
C VAL A 115 6.78 -0.72 -0.03
N TYR A 116 6.62 0.05 -1.09
CA TYR A 116 7.71 0.87 -1.60
C TYR A 116 7.30 2.33 -1.74
N ASN A 117 7.88 3.20 -0.90
CA ASN A 117 7.80 4.64 -1.06
C ASN A 117 8.98 5.13 -1.93
N PRO A 118 8.74 5.53 -3.20
CA PRO A 118 9.82 5.91 -4.09
C PRO A 118 10.42 7.28 -3.77
N PHE A 119 9.68 8.19 -3.10
CA PHE A 119 10.15 9.52 -2.73
C PHE A 119 11.14 9.47 -1.58
N LEU A 120 10.84 8.64 -0.56
CA LEU A 120 11.70 8.42 0.59
C LEU A 120 12.77 7.35 0.32
N LYS A 121 12.65 6.62 -0.80
CA LYS A 121 13.49 5.46 -1.14
C LYS A 121 13.46 4.39 -0.04
N GLU A 122 12.28 4.18 0.52
CA GLU A 122 12.03 3.19 1.57
C GLU A 122 11.32 1.97 0.95
N TYR A 123 12.08 0.91 0.76
CA TYR A 123 11.62 -0.35 0.23
C TYR A 123 11.48 -1.36 1.35
N PHE A 124 10.25 -1.61 1.77
CA PHE A 124 9.91 -2.66 2.73
C PHE A 124 9.65 -3.96 1.99
N PHE A 125 10.21 -5.03 2.49
CA PHE A 125 10.01 -6.40 1.99
C PHE A 125 9.78 -7.33 3.16
N ALA A 126 8.82 -8.23 3.05
CA ALA A 126 8.61 -9.27 4.04
C ALA A 126 8.21 -10.60 3.38
N GLU A 127 8.71 -11.69 3.93
CA GLU A 127 8.31 -13.04 3.57
C GLU A 127 8.04 -13.85 4.83
N LYS A 128 6.94 -14.57 4.85
CA LYS A 128 6.54 -15.41 5.98
C LYS A 128 7.64 -16.39 6.37
N GLY A 129 8.06 -16.34 7.63
CA GLY A 129 9.13 -17.19 8.17
C GLY A 129 10.56 -16.71 7.88
N HIS A 130 10.74 -15.63 7.08
CA HIS A 130 12.06 -15.08 6.73
C HIS A 130 12.30 -13.67 7.30
N GLY A 131 11.27 -13.05 7.93
CA GLY A 131 11.37 -11.75 8.55
C GLY A 131 10.93 -10.60 7.64
N ALA A 132 11.18 -9.37 8.12
CA ALA A 132 10.88 -8.12 7.42
C ALA A 132 12.14 -7.26 7.31
N PHE A 133 12.23 -6.52 6.22
CA PHE A 133 13.42 -5.75 5.84
C PHE A 133 13.01 -4.37 5.32
N LEU A 134 13.83 -3.36 5.63
CA LEU A 134 13.81 -2.03 5.00
C LEU A 134 15.15 -1.83 4.30
N ASN A 135 15.13 -1.68 2.97
CA ASN A 135 16.35 -1.54 2.15
C ASN A 135 17.40 -2.61 2.52
N ASP A 136 16.97 -3.87 2.52
CA ASP A 136 17.75 -5.07 2.86
C ASP A 136 18.26 -5.14 4.31
N GLN A 137 17.94 -4.15 5.16
CA GLN A 137 18.26 -4.20 6.58
C GLN A 137 17.09 -4.80 7.36
N PRO A 138 17.34 -5.79 8.24
CA PRO A 138 16.27 -6.41 9.02
C PRO A 138 15.62 -5.40 9.97
N ILE A 139 14.30 -5.42 10.05
CA ILE A 139 13.49 -4.59 10.92
C ILE A 139 12.64 -5.42 11.87
N CYS A 140 12.24 -4.81 12.98
CA CYS A 140 11.30 -5.40 13.92
C CYS A 140 10.39 -4.32 14.50
N VAL A 141 9.27 -4.75 15.10
CA VAL A 141 8.34 -3.86 15.79
C VAL A 141 9.02 -3.13 16.95
N SER A 142 8.49 -1.95 17.30
CA SER A 142 8.98 -1.17 18.44
C SER A 142 8.82 -1.97 19.76
N LYS A 143 9.65 -1.64 20.74
CA LYS A 143 9.57 -2.23 22.09
C LYS A 143 8.71 -1.39 23.06
N ASN A 144 7.96 -0.42 22.54
CA ASN A 144 7.11 0.43 23.38
C ASN A 144 5.88 -0.36 23.88
N GLU A 145 5.78 -0.52 25.19
CA GLU A 145 4.68 -1.24 25.83
C GLU A 145 3.58 -0.31 26.37
N LYS A 146 3.85 1.00 26.42
CA LYS A 146 2.94 1.98 27.02
C LYS A 146 2.51 3.03 26.01
N LEU A 147 1.22 3.33 25.95
CA LEU A 147 0.68 4.34 25.06
C LEU A 147 1.36 5.71 25.25
N LYS A 148 1.66 6.11 26.46
CA LYS A 148 2.33 7.39 26.76
C LYS A 148 3.70 7.57 26.13
N ASP A 149 4.35 6.47 25.76
CA ASP A 149 5.68 6.43 25.15
C ASP A 149 5.59 6.17 23.62
N SER A 150 4.37 6.19 23.05
CA SER A 150 4.11 5.82 21.67
C SER A 150 3.73 7.03 20.81
N LEU A 151 4.27 7.05 19.59
CA LEU A 151 3.75 7.84 18.46
C LEU A 151 2.87 6.91 17.63
N LEU A 152 1.61 7.27 17.42
CA LEU A 152 0.64 6.45 16.70
C LEU A 152 0.37 7.01 15.30
N ALA A 153 -0.06 6.14 14.39
CA ALA A 153 -0.65 6.51 13.11
C ALA A 153 -2.15 6.17 13.10
N THR A 154 -2.93 6.91 12.32
CA THR A 154 -4.36 6.69 12.11
C THR A 154 -4.80 7.12 10.72
N GLY A 155 -5.95 6.60 10.28
CA GLY A 155 -6.70 7.06 9.11
C GLY A 155 -8.16 7.31 9.46
N PHE A 156 -8.85 8.02 8.58
CA PHE A 156 -10.30 8.23 8.63
C PHE A 156 -10.90 7.86 7.28
N PRO A 157 -12.12 7.30 7.24
CA PRO A 157 -12.80 7.02 5.98
C PRO A 157 -13.06 8.34 5.23
N TYR A 158 -13.08 8.26 3.90
CA TYR A 158 -13.38 9.41 3.03
C TYR A 158 -14.85 9.85 3.14
N GLU A 159 -15.74 8.92 3.46
CA GLU A 159 -17.16 9.20 3.65
C GLU A 159 -17.44 9.55 5.12
N LEU A 160 -18.21 10.64 5.31
CA LEU A 160 -18.74 11.01 6.60
C LEU A 160 -19.93 10.08 6.90
N SER A 161 -19.68 9.02 7.62
CA SER A 161 -20.69 8.07 8.09
C SER A 161 -21.19 8.45 9.50
N ASP A 162 -22.26 7.80 9.95
CA ASP A 162 -22.76 7.93 11.33
C ASP A 162 -21.71 7.58 12.40
N HIS A 163 -20.62 6.94 11.98
CA HIS A 163 -19.50 6.59 12.87
C HIS A 163 -18.45 7.71 13.02
N PHE A 164 -18.56 8.83 12.27
CA PHE A 164 -17.58 9.90 12.30
C PHE A 164 -17.38 10.47 13.72
N GLU A 165 -18.47 10.82 14.39
CA GLU A 165 -18.42 11.36 15.76
C GLU A 165 -17.78 10.37 16.74
N ARG A 166 -18.09 9.09 16.63
CA ARG A 166 -17.48 8.03 17.45
C ARG A 166 -15.97 7.92 17.18
N ASN A 167 -15.56 8.00 15.93
CA ASN A 167 -14.15 7.95 15.55
C ASN A 167 -13.40 9.17 16.09
N MET A 168 -13.99 10.36 16.04
CA MET A 168 -13.41 11.58 16.61
C MET A 168 -13.30 11.53 18.14
N GLN A 169 -14.29 10.98 18.81
CA GLN A 169 -14.23 10.77 20.27
C GLN A 169 -13.11 9.79 20.64
N LEU A 170 -12.97 8.67 19.90
CA LEU A 170 -11.91 7.70 20.11
C LEU A 170 -10.54 8.31 19.84
N PHE A 171 -10.38 9.04 18.75
CA PHE A 171 -9.16 9.79 18.42
C PHE A 171 -8.76 10.72 19.57
N SER A 172 -9.70 11.55 20.06
CA SER A 172 -9.44 12.48 21.16
C SER A 172 -9.01 11.76 22.46
N LYS A 173 -9.63 10.62 22.74
CA LYS A 173 -9.30 9.79 23.91
C LYS A 173 -7.88 9.21 23.85
N ILE A 174 -7.49 8.68 22.68
CA ILE A 174 -6.19 8.07 22.44
C ILE A 174 -5.10 9.15 22.39
N TYR A 175 -5.36 10.28 21.71
CA TYR A 175 -4.41 11.38 21.60
C TYR A 175 -3.88 11.86 22.94
N ARG A 176 -4.75 11.96 23.95
CA ARG A 176 -4.39 12.40 25.31
C ARG A 176 -3.50 11.42 26.08
N GLN A 177 -3.34 10.19 25.58
CA GLN A 177 -2.60 9.11 26.23
C GLN A 177 -1.28 8.79 25.55
N THR A 178 -0.96 9.47 24.45
CA THR A 178 0.19 9.19 23.58
C THR A 178 1.10 10.41 23.45
N GLN A 179 2.30 10.23 22.90
CA GLN A 179 3.17 11.36 22.54
C GLN A 179 2.63 12.17 21.36
N GLY A 180 1.74 11.59 20.57
CA GLY A 180 1.09 12.22 19.43
C GLY A 180 0.55 11.21 18.45
N ILE A 181 -0.24 11.70 17.49
CA ILE A 181 -0.81 10.89 16.42
C ILE A 181 -0.47 11.53 15.09
N ARG A 182 -0.22 10.72 14.07
CA ARG A 182 -0.04 11.13 12.68
C ARG A 182 -1.18 10.57 11.83
N ARG A 183 -1.75 11.43 10.99
CA ARG A 183 -2.69 11.04 9.92
C ARG A 183 -1.99 11.33 8.62
N ALA A 184 -1.14 10.39 8.19
CA ALA A 184 -0.23 10.60 7.08
C ALA A 184 -0.89 10.43 5.70
N GLY A 185 -2.00 9.70 5.59
CA GLY A 185 -2.83 9.61 4.38
C GLY A 185 -2.46 8.48 3.42
N SER A 186 -1.54 7.63 3.79
CA SER A 186 -1.25 6.34 3.18
C SER A 186 -1.52 5.28 4.22
N ALA A 187 -2.17 4.20 3.88
CA ALA A 187 -2.56 3.14 4.81
C ALA A 187 -1.47 2.08 4.97
N ALA A 188 -0.66 1.87 3.93
CA ALA A 188 0.39 0.85 3.91
C ALA A 188 1.72 1.38 4.47
N MET A 189 1.96 2.71 4.41
CA MET A 189 3.09 3.38 5.04
C MET A 189 2.79 3.63 6.52
#